data_8e8d2d63619f06f9e93b83fc94d9244f
#
_entry.id   8e8d2d63619f06f9e93b83fc94d9244f
#
_cell.length_a   1.000
_cell.length_b   1.000
_cell.length_c   1.000
_cell.angle_alpha   90.00
_cell.angle_beta   90.00
_cell.angle_gamma   90.00
#
_symmetry.space_group_name_H-M   'P 1'
#
loop_
_entity.id
_entity.type
_entity.pdbx_description
1 polymer ?
#
loop_
_entity_poly.entity_id
_entity_poly.type
_entity_poly.pdbx_seq_one_letter_code
_entity_poly.pdbx_strand_id
1 'polypeptide(L)'
;MNKEEKYEIILSGFGGQGILFAGNLLSLAGMYQGFNVTFLPVYGPEMRGGTCHCTVILSKKEIASPIVYEPSYLIIFNLPSFLKFIPRLKPQGFALVNSDLVKKEDLKDYEKFSKNKNLLFYPFNTWAEEIGAPLALNICALGAFNRIFGLFSEEVFKVALKEMLGPSKAHLFEANLKAYKKGFEEVEKFL
;
A
#
# COMPACT_ATOMS: atom_id res chain seq x y z
N MET A 1 -19.44 -1.13 2.37
CA MET A 1 -19.03 -1.44 0.98
C MET A 1 -19.16 -2.93 0.72
N ASN A 2 -19.75 -3.34 -0.41
CA ASN A 2 -19.72 -4.75 -0.81
C ASN A 2 -18.25 -5.17 -0.97
N LYS A 3 -17.84 -6.30 -0.36
CA LYS A 3 -16.49 -6.83 -0.53
C LYS A 3 -16.30 -7.16 -2.02
N GLU A 4 -15.34 -6.50 -2.66
CA GLU A 4 -14.98 -6.83 -4.03
C GLU A 4 -14.46 -8.26 -4.12
N GLU A 5 -14.74 -8.93 -5.22
CA GLU A 5 -14.22 -10.28 -5.45
C GLU A 5 -12.73 -10.29 -5.83
N LYS A 6 -12.20 -9.14 -6.30
CA LYS A 6 -10.82 -9.00 -6.78
C LYS A 6 -10.25 -7.61 -6.48
N TYR A 7 -9.07 -7.56 -5.89
CA TYR A 7 -8.29 -6.35 -5.62
C TYR A 7 -7.01 -6.37 -6.47
N GLU A 8 -6.87 -5.43 -7.40
CA GLU A 8 -5.69 -5.23 -8.24
C GLU A 8 -4.93 -4.01 -7.74
N ILE A 9 -3.83 -4.23 -7.03
CA ILE A 9 -3.15 -3.23 -6.20
C ILE A 9 -1.74 -3.02 -6.73
N ILE A 10 -1.32 -1.76 -6.94
CA ILE A 10 0.09 -1.40 -7.16
C ILE A 10 0.57 -0.56 -5.98
N LEU A 11 1.67 -1.00 -5.38
CA LEU A 11 2.42 -0.21 -4.40
C LEU A 11 3.64 0.38 -5.09
N SER A 12 3.89 1.68 -4.96
CA SER A 12 5.03 2.34 -5.62
C SER A 12 5.62 3.49 -4.81
N GLY A 13 6.96 3.58 -4.83
CA GLY A 13 7.75 4.56 -4.11
C GLY A 13 9.23 4.51 -4.50
N PHE A 14 10.10 5.11 -3.68
CA PHE A 14 11.56 4.98 -3.85
C PHE A 14 12.10 3.68 -3.26
N GLY A 15 13.26 3.24 -3.74
CA GLY A 15 14.06 2.23 -3.04
C GLY A 15 14.37 2.68 -1.60
N GLY A 16 14.23 1.77 -0.64
CA GLY A 16 14.38 2.07 0.79
C GLY A 16 13.09 2.38 1.54
N GLN A 17 11.98 2.73 0.87
CA GLN A 17 10.69 2.96 1.52
C GLN A 17 9.93 1.66 1.87
N GLY A 18 10.53 0.49 1.68
CA GLY A 18 9.94 -0.79 2.05
C GLY A 18 8.76 -1.24 1.18
N ILE A 19 8.68 -0.79 -0.07
CA ILE A 19 7.57 -1.06 -1.00
C ILE A 19 7.37 -2.56 -1.21
N LEU A 20 8.46 -3.29 -1.51
CA LEU A 20 8.39 -4.74 -1.75
C LEU A 20 8.07 -5.53 -0.47
N PHE A 21 8.56 -5.05 0.69
CA PHE A 21 8.20 -5.64 1.97
C PHE A 21 6.70 -5.50 2.25
N ALA A 22 6.14 -4.30 2.06
CA ALA A 22 4.71 -4.06 2.24
C ALA A 22 3.85 -4.88 1.26
N GLY A 23 4.24 -4.96 -0.01
CA GLY A 23 3.51 -5.75 -1.01
C GLY A 23 3.53 -7.25 -0.69
N ASN A 24 4.68 -7.79 -0.26
CA ASN A 24 4.79 -9.18 0.14
C ASN A 24 3.98 -9.47 1.41
N LEU A 25 4.04 -8.59 2.42
CA LEU A 25 3.24 -8.71 3.64
C LEU A 25 1.73 -8.66 3.36
N LEU A 26 1.29 -7.75 2.48
CA LEU A 26 -0.10 -7.68 2.02
C LEU A 26 -0.53 -8.99 1.34
N SER A 27 0.35 -9.56 0.52
CA SER A 27 0.12 -10.83 -0.18
C SER A 27 -0.03 -11.98 0.81
N LEU A 28 0.87 -12.07 1.77
CA LEU A 28 0.87 -13.13 2.79
C LEU A 28 -0.38 -13.02 3.69
N ALA A 29 -0.74 -11.82 4.13
CA ALA A 29 -1.98 -11.59 4.89
C ALA A 29 -3.22 -11.96 4.07
N GLY A 30 -3.22 -11.65 2.77
CA GLY A 30 -4.28 -12.06 1.85
C GLY A 30 -4.42 -13.59 1.74
N MET A 31 -3.31 -14.32 1.65
CA MET A 31 -3.30 -15.79 1.64
C MET A 31 -3.90 -16.35 2.93
N TYR A 32 -3.47 -15.86 4.09
CA TYR A 32 -4.03 -16.28 5.38
C TYR A 32 -5.52 -15.95 5.53
N GLN A 33 -6.00 -14.91 4.86
CA GLN A 33 -7.42 -14.55 4.81
C GLN A 33 -8.21 -15.40 3.79
N GLY A 34 -7.56 -16.31 3.06
CA GLY A 34 -8.19 -17.21 2.09
C GLY A 34 -8.46 -16.59 0.72
N PHE A 35 -7.61 -15.64 0.29
CA PHE A 35 -7.56 -15.19 -1.10
C PHE A 35 -6.59 -16.05 -1.92
N ASN A 36 -6.87 -16.21 -3.21
CA ASN A 36 -5.86 -16.49 -4.22
C ASN A 36 -5.02 -15.24 -4.40
N VAL A 37 -3.70 -15.37 -4.47
CA VAL A 37 -2.79 -14.23 -4.44
C VAL A 37 -1.73 -14.33 -5.54
N THR A 38 -1.42 -13.20 -6.17
CA THR A 38 -0.18 -13.05 -6.93
C THR A 38 0.60 -11.86 -6.40
N PHE A 39 1.93 -12.00 -6.34
CA PHE A 39 2.87 -10.94 -6.01
C PHE A 39 3.91 -10.84 -7.11
N LEU A 40 3.97 -9.70 -7.79
CA LEU A 40 4.89 -9.42 -8.89
C LEU A 40 5.75 -8.20 -8.53
N PRO A 41 6.96 -8.38 -7.97
CA PRO A 41 7.91 -7.29 -7.77
C PRO A 41 8.54 -6.90 -9.11
N VAL A 42 8.71 -5.60 -9.32
CA VAL A 42 9.42 -5.07 -10.50
C VAL A 42 10.73 -4.46 -10.06
N TYR A 43 11.82 -5.12 -10.51
CA TYR A 43 13.19 -4.66 -10.32
C TYR A 43 13.64 -4.02 -11.65
N GLY A 44 14.06 -2.76 -11.60
CA GLY A 44 14.61 -2.07 -12.77
C GLY A 44 15.93 -1.39 -12.42
N PRO A 45 16.77 -1.03 -13.41
CA PRO A 45 17.98 -0.23 -13.23
C PRO A 45 17.66 1.16 -12.62
N GLU A 46 16.40 1.54 -12.60
CA GLU A 46 15.84 2.76 -12.00
C GLU A 46 15.90 2.77 -10.46
N MET A 47 16.42 1.71 -9.80
CA MET A 47 16.49 1.64 -8.33
C MET A 47 17.42 2.66 -7.67
N ARG A 48 18.29 3.32 -8.44
CA ARG A 48 19.09 4.47 -7.98
C ARG A 48 18.43 5.78 -8.42
N GLY A 49 17.35 6.17 -7.72
CA GLY A 49 16.58 7.39 -7.99
C GLY A 49 15.30 7.22 -8.80
N GLY A 50 14.97 5.99 -9.21
CA GLY A 50 13.73 5.65 -9.91
C GLY A 50 12.64 5.05 -9.02
N THR A 51 11.47 4.80 -9.60
CA THR A 51 10.31 4.23 -8.91
C THR A 51 10.45 2.71 -8.74
N CYS A 52 10.57 2.23 -7.51
CA CYS A 52 10.36 0.82 -7.16
C CYS A 52 8.86 0.55 -7.05
N HIS A 53 8.37 -0.56 -7.58
CA HIS A 53 6.98 -0.93 -7.41
C HIS A 53 6.76 -2.44 -7.38
N CYS A 54 5.61 -2.85 -6.86
CA CYS A 54 5.13 -4.22 -6.96
C CYS A 54 3.63 -4.21 -7.24
N THR A 55 3.18 -5.29 -7.86
CA THR A 55 1.76 -5.56 -8.09
C THR A 55 1.32 -6.69 -7.20
N VAL A 56 0.20 -6.50 -6.51
CA VAL A 56 -0.48 -7.52 -5.68
C VAL A 56 -1.89 -7.70 -6.20
N ILE A 57 -2.28 -8.95 -6.46
CA ILE A 57 -3.67 -9.27 -6.75
C ILE A 57 -4.17 -10.18 -5.63
N LEU A 58 -5.29 -9.79 -5.01
CA LEU A 58 -6.03 -10.63 -4.08
C LEU A 58 -7.38 -10.96 -4.72
N SER A 59 -7.75 -12.24 -4.83
CA SER A 59 -8.98 -12.64 -5.50
C SER A 59 -9.66 -13.82 -4.79
N LYS A 60 -10.98 -13.80 -4.74
CA LYS A 60 -11.76 -14.98 -4.30
C LYS A 60 -11.86 -16.06 -5.40
N LYS A 61 -11.54 -15.69 -6.64
CA LYS A 61 -11.51 -16.59 -7.80
C LYS A 61 -10.07 -16.81 -8.27
N GLU A 62 -9.87 -17.77 -9.14
CA GLU A 62 -8.58 -18.03 -9.78
C GLU A 62 -8.06 -16.78 -10.52
N ILE A 63 -6.75 -16.57 -10.48
CA ILE A 63 -6.06 -15.44 -11.10
C ILE A 63 -5.37 -15.94 -12.38
N ALA A 64 -5.94 -15.61 -13.52
CA ALA A 64 -5.41 -16.05 -14.83
C ALA A 64 -4.10 -15.35 -15.22
N SER A 65 -3.83 -14.13 -14.71
CA SER A 65 -2.62 -13.36 -15.03
C SER A 65 -2.21 -12.49 -13.84
N PRO A 66 -0.91 -12.42 -13.49
CA PRO A 66 -0.39 -11.51 -12.46
C PRO A 66 -0.17 -10.08 -12.98
N ILE A 67 -0.36 -9.84 -14.27
CA ILE A 67 -0.10 -8.54 -14.90
C ILE A 67 -1.33 -7.64 -14.75
N VAL A 68 -1.11 -6.43 -14.22
CA VAL A 68 -2.13 -5.40 -14.06
C VAL A 68 -1.74 -4.15 -14.84
N TYR A 69 -2.48 -3.83 -15.89
CA TYR A 69 -2.30 -2.61 -16.67
C TYR A 69 -3.03 -1.43 -16.05
N GLU A 70 -4.27 -1.63 -15.62
CA GLU A 70 -5.13 -0.65 -14.99
C GLU A 70 -5.52 -1.15 -13.59
N PRO A 71 -4.80 -0.71 -12.53
CA PRO A 71 -5.10 -1.12 -11.16
C PRO A 71 -6.43 -0.54 -10.66
N SER A 72 -7.10 -1.27 -9.78
CA SER A 72 -8.25 -0.74 -9.01
C SER A 72 -7.80 0.06 -7.81
N TYR A 73 -6.58 -0.23 -7.28
CA TYR A 73 -6.03 0.38 -6.08
C TYR A 73 -4.56 0.75 -6.25
N LEU A 74 -4.19 1.90 -5.69
CA LEU A 74 -2.80 2.35 -5.61
C LEU A 74 -2.43 2.70 -4.17
N ILE A 75 -1.18 2.39 -3.78
CA ILE A 75 -0.52 2.94 -2.59
C ILE A 75 0.74 3.65 -3.07
N ILE A 76 0.74 4.97 -3.01
CA ILE A 76 1.75 5.84 -3.64
C ILE A 76 2.54 6.60 -2.57
N PHE A 77 3.86 6.44 -2.57
CA PHE A 77 4.73 7.02 -1.56
C PHE A 77 5.50 8.27 -2.00
N ASN A 78 5.56 8.59 -3.31
CA ASN A 78 6.30 9.75 -3.81
C ASN A 78 5.71 10.31 -5.11
N LEU A 79 6.13 11.53 -5.48
CA LEU A 79 5.64 12.24 -6.65
C LEU A 79 5.92 11.53 -7.99
N PRO A 80 7.12 10.98 -8.26
CA PRO A 80 7.35 10.24 -9.52
C PRO A 80 6.41 9.05 -9.68
N SER A 81 6.13 8.30 -8.59
CA SER A 81 5.17 7.19 -8.58
C SER A 81 3.74 7.69 -8.84
N PHE A 82 3.35 8.82 -8.27
CA PHE A 82 2.06 9.45 -8.50
C PHE A 82 1.87 9.74 -10.00
N LEU A 83 2.80 10.46 -10.60
CA LEU A 83 2.75 10.83 -12.02
C LEU A 83 2.72 9.62 -12.96
N LYS A 84 3.42 8.54 -12.60
CA LYS A 84 3.51 7.30 -13.38
C LYS A 84 2.23 6.46 -13.30
N PHE A 85 1.62 6.30 -12.11
CA PHE A 85 0.57 5.30 -11.89
C PHE A 85 -0.84 5.87 -11.79
N ILE A 86 -1.05 7.12 -11.34
CA ILE A 86 -2.39 7.70 -11.28
C ILE A 86 -3.10 7.75 -12.64
N PRO A 87 -2.43 8.03 -13.78
CA PRO A 87 -3.07 7.96 -15.09
C PRO A 87 -3.66 6.59 -15.43
N ARG A 88 -3.06 5.51 -14.86
CA ARG A 88 -3.46 4.11 -15.08
C ARG A 88 -4.54 3.62 -14.12
N LEU A 89 -4.84 4.38 -13.06
CA LEU A 89 -5.88 3.99 -12.10
C LEU A 89 -7.24 3.95 -12.80
N LYS A 90 -7.98 2.85 -12.62
CA LYS A 90 -9.34 2.68 -13.17
C LYS A 90 -10.24 3.85 -12.79
N PRO A 91 -11.26 4.20 -13.61
CA PRO A 91 -12.35 5.05 -13.17
C PRO A 91 -12.96 4.50 -11.87
N GLN A 92 -13.28 5.40 -10.93
CA GLN A 92 -13.74 5.04 -9.56
C GLN A 92 -12.74 4.25 -8.70
N GLY A 93 -11.52 4.02 -9.19
CA GLY A 93 -10.44 3.40 -8.42
C GLY A 93 -9.97 4.29 -7.27
N PHE A 94 -9.26 3.70 -6.31
CA PHE A 94 -8.77 4.36 -5.10
C PHE A 94 -7.25 4.46 -5.09
N ALA A 95 -6.73 5.60 -4.69
CA ALA A 95 -5.30 5.77 -4.43
C ALA A 95 -5.08 6.35 -3.04
N LEU A 96 -4.32 5.65 -2.21
CA LEU A 96 -3.75 6.18 -0.97
C LEU A 96 -2.41 6.83 -1.33
N VAL A 97 -2.28 8.11 -1.06
CA VAL A 97 -1.13 8.93 -1.45
C VAL A 97 -0.47 9.51 -0.20
N ASN A 98 0.83 9.35 -0.09
CA ASN A 98 1.62 9.92 0.99
C ASN A 98 1.71 11.45 0.85
N SER A 99 0.96 12.19 1.65
CA SER A 99 0.89 13.65 1.60
C SER A 99 2.16 14.36 2.08
N ASP A 100 3.04 13.66 2.80
CA ASP A 100 4.32 14.24 3.20
C ASP A 100 5.26 14.45 2.00
N LEU A 101 5.11 13.64 0.94
CA LEU A 101 5.96 13.66 -0.25
C LEU A 101 5.22 13.98 -1.56
N VAL A 102 3.89 14.05 -1.52
CA VAL A 102 3.03 14.41 -2.67
C VAL A 102 1.97 15.38 -2.18
N LYS A 103 2.22 16.66 -2.36
CA LYS A 103 1.29 17.72 -1.95
C LYS A 103 0.35 18.06 -3.11
N LYS A 104 -0.93 18.28 -2.79
CA LYS A 104 -1.94 18.64 -3.81
C LYS A 104 -1.56 19.93 -4.54
N GLU A 105 -0.98 20.89 -3.81
CA GLU A 105 -0.55 22.19 -4.31
C GLU A 105 0.57 22.10 -5.37
N ASP A 106 1.40 21.02 -5.31
CA ASP A 106 2.48 20.80 -6.26
C ASP A 106 2.01 20.13 -7.56
N LEU A 107 0.74 19.70 -7.63
CA LEU A 107 0.16 19.00 -8.78
C LEU A 107 -0.52 19.97 -9.73
N LYS A 108 0.21 20.45 -10.78
CA LYS A 108 -0.28 21.42 -11.78
C LYS A 108 -1.62 21.07 -12.44
N ASP A 109 -1.91 19.77 -12.56
CA ASP A 109 -3.11 19.25 -13.21
C ASP A 109 -3.94 18.36 -12.27
N TYR A 110 -4.01 18.73 -10.96
CA TYR A 110 -4.69 17.91 -9.95
C TYR A 110 -6.11 17.53 -10.35
N GLU A 111 -6.91 18.46 -10.87
CA GLU A 111 -8.28 18.22 -11.30
C GLU A 111 -8.37 17.15 -12.40
N LYS A 112 -7.41 17.13 -13.34
CA LYS A 112 -7.31 16.11 -14.37
C LYS A 112 -6.99 14.74 -13.79
N PHE A 113 -6.09 14.66 -12.79
CA PHE A 113 -5.74 13.41 -12.13
C PHE A 113 -6.86 12.87 -11.26
N SER A 114 -7.60 13.74 -10.56
CA SER A 114 -8.67 13.37 -9.62
C SER A 114 -10.00 13.05 -10.29
N LYS A 115 -10.19 13.44 -11.56
CA LYS A 115 -11.45 13.21 -12.29
C LYS A 115 -11.82 11.72 -12.30
N ASN A 116 -13.00 11.39 -11.77
CA ASN A 116 -13.52 10.02 -11.65
C ASN A 116 -12.62 9.05 -10.87
N LYS A 117 -11.79 9.55 -9.92
CA LYS A 117 -10.90 8.74 -9.08
C LYS A 117 -10.98 9.19 -7.63
N ASN A 118 -10.77 8.25 -6.70
CA ASN A 118 -10.79 8.53 -5.27
C ASN A 118 -9.35 8.66 -4.77
N LEU A 119 -8.84 9.89 -4.65
CA LEU A 119 -7.48 10.17 -4.18
C LEU A 119 -7.52 10.57 -2.70
N LEU A 120 -6.95 9.71 -1.84
CA LEU A 120 -6.91 9.86 -0.40
C LEU A 120 -5.47 10.19 0.02
N PHE A 121 -5.26 11.34 0.64
CA PHE A 121 -3.94 11.84 1.03
C PHE A 121 -3.76 11.70 2.53
N TYR A 122 -2.71 10.96 2.95
CA TYR A 122 -2.39 10.70 4.36
C TYR A 122 -0.89 10.91 4.62
N PRO A 123 -0.51 11.46 5.79
CA PRO A 123 0.87 11.79 6.11
C PRO A 123 1.59 10.57 6.72
N PHE A 124 1.93 9.58 5.90
CA PHE A 124 2.50 8.31 6.37
C PHE A 124 3.88 8.44 7.02
N ASN A 125 4.72 9.40 6.58
CA ASN A 125 6.00 9.69 7.23
C ASN A 125 5.76 10.27 8.62
N THR A 126 4.92 11.30 8.72
CA THR A 126 4.55 11.93 10.00
C THR A 126 4.01 10.90 10.97
N TRP A 127 3.09 10.02 10.56
CA TRP A 127 2.55 8.97 11.42
C TRP A 127 3.60 7.98 11.91
N ALA A 128 4.55 7.60 11.05
CA ALA A 128 5.64 6.70 11.41
C ALA A 128 6.64 7.38 12.37
N GLU A 129 6.92 8.67 12.20
CA GLU A 129 7.77 9.46 13.09
C GLU A 129 7.15 9.63 14.48
N GLU A 130 5.85 9.96 14.58
CA GLU A 130 5.11 10.12 15.82
C GLU A 130 5.17 8.88 16.74
N ILE A 131 5.26 7.70 16.14
CA ILE A 131 5.38 6.44 16.91
C ILE A 131 6.81 5.98 17.15
N GLY A 132 7.81 6.76 16.71
CA GLY A 132 9.24 6.44 16.84
C GLY A 132 9.73 5.34 15.89
N ALA A 133 9.02 5.09 14.78
CA ALA A 133 9.34 4.06 13.79
C ALA A 133 9.36 4.62 12.35
N PRO A 134 10.23 5.61 12.03
CA PRO A 134 10.20 6.34 10.76
C PRO A 134 10.36 5.45 9.52
N LEU A 135 11.00 4.28 9.65
CA LEU A 135 11.14 3.32 8.55
C LEU A 135 9.88 2.48 8.29
N ALA A 136 8.85 2.56 9.15
CA ALA A 136 7.63 1.77 9.05
C ALA A 136 6.45 2.52 8.39
N LEU A 137 6.71 3.60 7.63
CA LEU A 137 5.69 4.37 6.90
C LEU A 137 4.86 3.49 5.94
N ASN A 138 5.49 2.49 5.34
CA ASN A 138 4.85 1.52 4.47
C ASN A 138 3.83 0.65 5.22
N ILE A 139 4.08 0.36 6.49
CA ILE A 139 3.18 -0.41 7.36
C ILE A 139 2.03 0.47 7.86
N CYS A 140 2.27 1.76 8.12
CA CYS A 140 1.17 2.72 8.36
C CYS A 140 0.22 2.75 7.16
N ALA A 141 0.75 2.79 5.94
CA ALA A 141 -0.07 2.77 4.73
C ALA A 141 -0.88 1.47 4.57
N LEU A 142 -0.33 0.30 4.95
CA LEU A 142 -1.08 -0.96 4.96
C LEU A 142 -2.19 -0.96 6.01
N GLY A 143 -1.96 -0.40 7.20
CA GLY A 143 -2.99 -0.23 8.23
C GLY A 143 -4.15 0.63 7.72
N ALA A 144 -3.84 1.79 7.14
CA ALA A 144 -4.81 2.67 6.50
C ALA A 144 -5.59 1.98 5.39
N PHE A 145 -4.89 1.26 4.51
CA PHE A 145 -5.51 0.51 3.42
C PHE A 145 -6.47 -0.57 3.94
N ASN A 146 -6.04 -1.35 4.95
CA ASN A 146 -6.90 -2.38 5.53
C ASN A 146 -8.10 -1.79 6.28
N ARG A 147 -7.97 -0.62 6.93
CA ARG A 147 -9.10 0.06 7.56
C ARG A 147 -10.18 0.42 6.57
N ILE A 148 -9.78 0.94 5.40
CA ILE A 148 -10.72 1.38 4.37
C ILE A 148 -11.42 0.20 3.69
N PHE A 149 -10.68 -0.87 3.39
CA PHE A 149 -11.18 -1.96 2.53
C PHE A 149 -11.53 -3.25 3.28
N GLY A 150 -11.13 -3.41 4.54
CA GLY A 150 -11.50 -4.55 5.39
C GLY A 150 -11.05 -5.90 4.85
N LEU A 151 -9.81 -6.00 4.37
CA LEU A 151 -9.31 -7.19 3.68
C LEU A 151 -9.07 -8.36 4.60
N PHE A 152 -8.52 -8.12 5.81
CA PHE A 152 -8.15 -9.14 6.79
C PHE A 152 -8.26 -8.63 8.23
N SER A 153 -8.29 -9.55 9.18
CA SER A 153 -8.29 -9.21 10.61
C SER A 153 -6.91 -8.80 11.13
N GLU A 154 -6.85 -8.15 12.29
CA GLU A 154 -5.58 -7.82 12.96
C GLU A 154 -4.79 -9.08 13.30
N GLU A 155 -5.46 -10.17 13.68
CA GLU A 155 -4.83 -11.45 13.98
C GLU A 155 -4.14 -12.04 12.76
N VAL A 156 -4.79 -11.98 11.60
CA VAL A 156 -4.20 -12.40 10.32
C VAL A 156 -2.97 -11.56 9.98
N PHE A 157 -3.06 -10.24 10.18
CA PHE A 157 -1.90 -9.36 9.99
C PHE A 157 -0.73 -9.72 10.91
N LYS A 158 -0.98 -9.97 12.20
CA LYS A 158 0.04 -10.38 13.17
C LYS A 158 0.74 -11.68 12.76
N VAL A 159 -0.01 -12.68 12.32
CA VAL A 159 0.55 -13.95 11.85
C VAL A 159 1.44 -13.72 10.63
N ALA A 160 0.95 -13.01 9.62
CA ALA A 160 1.71 -12.69 8.42
C ALA A 160 2.99 -11.88 8.73
N LEU A 161 2.89 -10.88 9.59
CA LEU A 161 4.02 -10.05 10.01
C LEU A 161 5.10 -10.88 10.73
N LYS A 162 4.69 -11.76 11.66
CA LYS A 162 5.61 -12.63 12.41
C LYS A 162 6.38 -13.56 11.49
N GLU A 163 5.69 -14.18 10.54
CA GLU A 163 6.32 -15.05 9.54
C GLU A 163 7.28 -14.26 8.64
N MET A 164 6.84 -13.11 8.15
CA MET A 164 7.63 -12.25 7.26
C MET A 164 8.92 -11.74 7.89
N LEU A 165 8.91 -11.44 9.17
CA LEU A 165 10.09 -10.99 9.91
C LEU A 165 11.03 -12.14 10.24
N GLY A 166 10.49 -13.31 10.52
CA GLY A 166 11.27 -14.47 10.96
C GLY A 166 12.03 -14.23 12.26
N PRO A 167 12.85 -15.20 12.72
CA PRO A 167 13.57 -15.09 14.00
C PRO A 167 14.58 -13.93 14.02
N SER A 168 15.26 -13.68 12.91
CA SER A 168 16.34 -12.66 12.83
C SER A 168 15.85 -11.22 12.98
N LYS A 169 14.59 -10.94 12.64
CA LYS A 169 13.98 -9.62 12.70
C LYS A 169 12.81 -9.56 13.69
N ALA A 170 12.67 -10.52 14.57
CA ALA A 170 11.58 -10.58 15.57
C ALA A 170 11.51 -9.31 16.44
N HIS A 171 12.64 -8.66 16.70
CA HIS A 171 12.74 -7.41 17.45
C HIS A 171 11.99 -6.23 16.77
N LEU A 172 11.67 -6.32 15.47
CA LEU A 172 10.93 -5.30 14.73
C LEU A 172 9.41 -5.51 14.82
N PHE A 173 8.92 -6.62 15.41
CA PHE A 173 7.51 -6.96 15.40
C PHE A 173 6.63 -5.89 16.04
N GLU A 174 6.97 -5.46 17.25
CA GLU A 174 6.16 -4.48 18.00
C GLU A 174 6.13 -3.12 17.31
N ALA A 175 7.26 -2.66 16.76
CA ALA A 175 7.32 -1.39 16.03
C ALA A 175 6.42 -1.43 14.76
N ASN A 176 6.46 -2.54 14.01
CA ASN A 176 5.61 -2.70 12.83
C ASN A 176 4.13 -2.86 13.19
N LEU A 177 3.81 -3.58 14.27
CA LEU A 177 2.43 -3.70 14.73
C LEU A 177 1.88 -2.34 15.18
N LYS A 178 2.69 -1.54 15.88
CA LYS A 178 2.33 -0.17 16.28
C LYS A 178 2.10 0.72 15.05
N ALA A 179 2.94 0.60 14.02
CA ALA A 179 2.77 1.34 12.76
C ALA A 179 1.48 0.94 12.02
N TYR A 180 1.17 -0.34 11.95
CA TYR A 180 -0.09 -0.81 11.38
C TYR A 180 -1.30 -0.23 12.11
N LYS A 181 -1.31 -0.30 13.46
CA LYS A 181 -2.38 0.27 14.29
C LYS A 181 -2.51 1.78 14.09
N LYS A 182 -1.38 2.51 14.07
CA LYS A 182 -1.39 3.95 13.81
C LYS A 182 -2.11 4.28 12.51
N GLY A 183 -1.74 3.63 11.40
CA GLY A 183 -2.41 3.85 10.11
C GLY A 183 -3.89 3.44 10.13
N PHE A 184 -4.23 2.36 10.82
CA PHE A 184 -5.60 1.87 10.94
C PHE A 184 -6.50 2.83 11.74
N GLU A 185 -6.00 3.42 12.81
CA GLU A 185 -6.75 4.29 13.72
C GLU A 185 -6.86 5.72 13.19
N GLU A 186 -5.80 6.26 12.57
CA GLU A 186 -5.80 7.63 12.07
C GLU A 186 -6.74 7.86 10.88
N VAL A 187 -6.97 6.83 10.07
CA VAL A 187 -7.92 6.93 8.94
C VAL A 187 -9.36 7.22 9.40
N GLU A 188 -9.77 6.75 10.57
CA GLU A 188 -11.12 7.07 11.10
C GLU A 188 -11.36 8.57 11.28
N LYS A 189 -10.30 9.34 11.54
CA LYS A 189 -10.40 10.79 11.73
C LYS A 189 -10.59 11.57 10.43
N PHE A 190 -10.36 10.94 9.28
CA PHE A 190 -10.43 11.56 7.96
C PHE A 190 -11.55 11.02 7.06
N LEU A 191 -12.27 9.97 7.49
CA LEU A 191 -13.47 9.44 6.85
C LEU A 191 -14.73 10.06 7.46
#